data_58acb49b000c5f81aef6cd250c3c42e7
#
_entry.id   58acb49b000c5f81aef6cd250c3c42e7
#
_cell.length_a   1.000
_cell.length_b   1.000
_cell.length_c   1.000
_cell.angle_alpha   90.00
_cell.angle_beta   90.00
_cell.angle_gamma   90.00
#
_symmetry.space_group_name_H-M   'P 1'
#
loop_
_entity.id
_entity.type
_entity.pdbx_description
1 polymer ?
#
loop_
_entity_poly.entity_id
_entity_poly.type
_entity_poly.pdbx_seq_one_letter_code
_entity_poly.pdbx_strand_id
1 'polypeptide(L)'
;MFYERLKELREANRLSQVQLAKELNISKQSISNWENNNILPSIDVLLKVIQYFRVSADYILGLTDRKYIEVSNLTMEELSHVQQIISDITKGREP
;
A
#
# COMPACT_ATOMS: atom_id res chain seq x y z
N MET A 1 -9.44 5.66 -7.09
CA MET A 1 -9.52 6.78 -6.11
C MET A 1 -8.79 6.40 -4.84
N PHE A 2 -8.33 7.36 -4.10
CA PHE A 2 -7.54 7.13 -2.88
C PHE A 2 -8.26 6.24 -1.85
N TYR A 3 -9.52 6.55 -1.54
CA TYR A 3 -10.26 5.83 -0.50
C TYR A 3 -10.42 4.35 -0.83
N GLU A 4 -10.66 4.01 -2.07
CA GLU A 4 -10.81 2.62 -2.50
C GLU A 4 -9.47 1.88 -2.42
N ARG A 5 -8.40 2.49 -2.90
CA ARG A 5 -7.08 1.86 -2.92
C ARG A 5 -6.49 1.71 -1.53
N LEU A 6 -6.74 2.68 -0.64
CA LEU A 6 -6.33 2.55 0.76
C LEU A 6 -7.01 1.34 1.40
N LYS A 7 -8.33 1.21 1.21
CA LYS A 7 -9.07 0.10 1.77
C LYS A 7 -8.61 -1.23 1.20
N GLU A 8 -8.39 -1.31 -0.11
CA GLU A 8 -7.89 -2.52 -0.76
C GLU A 8 -6.53 -2.94 -0.20
N LEU A 9 -5.61 -1.99 -0.07
CA LEU A 9 -4.27 -2.27 0.48
C LEU A 9 -4.35 -2.73 1.93
N ARG A 10 -5.18 -2.06 2.73
CA ARG A 10 -5.37 -2.42 4.13
C ARG A 10 -5.88 -3.85 4.25
N GLU A 11 -6.95 -4.16 3.52
CA GLU A 11 -7.57 -5.49 3.57
C GLU A 11 -6.66 -6.58 3.01
N ALA A 12 -5.93 -6.29 1.93
CA ALA A 12 -4.97 -7.22 1.36
C ALA A 12 -3.85 -7.57 2.34
N ASN A 13 -3.50 -6.63 3.22
CA ASN A 13 -2.49 -6.83 4.26
C ASN A 13 -3.11 -7.33 5.57
N ARG A 14 -4.39 -7.69 5.55
CA ARG A 14 -5.12 -8.25 6.70
C ARG A 14 -5.10 -7.35 7.92
N LEU A 15 -5.20 -6.06 7.70
CA LEU A 15 -5.21 -5.06 8.76
C LEU A 15 -6.63 -4.53 8.98
N SER A 16 -7.04 -4.41 10.25
CA SER A 16 -8.24 -3.66 10.59
C SER A 16 -7.92 -2.16 10.53
N GLN A 17 -8.96 -1.33 10.54
CA GLN A 17 -8.76 0.12 10.61
C GLN A 17 -7.97 0.51 11.87
N VAL A 18 -8.27 -0.14 13.00
CA VAL A 18 -7.56 0.09 14.27
C VAL A 18 -6.09 -0.27 14.15
N GLN A 19 -5.78 -1.41 13.53
CA GLN A 19 -4.41 -1.86 13.36
C GLN A 19 -3.61 -0.92 12.47
N LEU A 20 -4.20 -0.51 11.34
CA LEU A 20 -3.53 0.45 10.45
C LEU A 20 -3.31 1.80 11.14
N ALA A 21 -4.28 2.27 11.89
CA ALA A 21 -4.16 3.52 12.64
C ALA A 21 -2.99 3.47 13.61
N LYS A 22 -2.80 2.35 14.32
CA LYS A 22 -1.65 2.16 15.20
C LYS A 22 -0.33 2.20 14.43
N GLU A 23 -0.26 1.51 13.30
CA GLU A 23 0.95 1.47 12.48
C GLU A 23 1.34 2.85 11.97
N LEU A 24 0.36 3.68 11.62
CA LEU A 24 0.60 5.02 11.11
C LEU A 24 0.64 6.09 12.22
N ASN A 25 0.40 5.69 13.47
CA ASN A 25 0.34 6.59 14.63
C ASN A 25 -0.69 7.71 14.43
N ILE A 26 -1.90 7.33 14.02
CA ILE A 26 -3.03 8.25 13.81
C ILE A 26 -4.29 7.63 14.43
N SER A 27 -5.39 8.36 14.40
CA SER A 27 -6.65 7.86 14.95
C SER A 27 -7.36 6.92 13.99
N LYS A 28 -8.11 5.96 14.54
CA LYS A 28 -8.98 5.08 13.75
C LYS A 28 -10.02 5.90 12.98
N GLN A 29 -10.50 6.99 13.59
CA GLN A 29 -11.47 7.87 12.95
C GLN A 29 -10.91 8.49 11.67
N SER A 30 -9.63 8.83 11.63
CA SER A 30 -8.99 9.34 10.42
C SER A 30 -9.04 8.31 9.29
N ILE A 31 -8.68 7.06 9.59
CA ILE A 31 -8.75 5.97 8.60
C ILE A 31 -10.18 5.82 8.08
N SER A 32 -11.15 5.79 8.99
CA SER A 32 -12.56 5.64 8.63
C SER A 32 -13.03 6.79 7.72
N ASN A 33 -12.66 8.02 8.05
CA ASN A 33 -13.02 9.18 7.25
C ASN A 33 -12.45 9.10 5.83
N TRP A 34 -11.21 8.69 5.70
CA TRP A 34 -10.58 8.56 4.38
C TRP A 34 -11.24 7.45 3.55
N GLU A 35 -11.50 6.30 4.16
CA GLU A 35 -12.12 5.17 3.46
C GLU A 35 -13.57 5.43 3.07
N ASN A 36 -14.23 6.36 3.75
CA ASN A 36 -15.59 6.78 3.40
C ASN A 36 -15.63 8.00 2.47
N ASN A 37 -14.48 8.39 1.92
CA ASN A 37 -14.35 9.50 0.98
C ASN A 37 -14.79 10.84 1.56
N ASN A 38 -14.60 11.03 2.86
CA ASN A 38 -15.00 12.27 3.51
C ASN A 38 -13.89 13.31 3.48
N ILE A 39 -12.64 12.89 3.70
CA ILE A 39 -11.48 13.78 3.84
C ILE A 39 -10.26 13.08 3.25
N LEU A 40 -9.44 13.84 2.52
CA LEU A 40 -8.12 13.36 2.10
C LEU A 40 -7.10 13.63 3.22
N PRO A 41 -6.09 12.77 3.39
CA PRO A 41 -5.07 13.02 4.40
C PRO A 41 -4.20 14.22 4.03
N SER A 42 -3.52 14.79 5.04
CA SER A 42 -2.47 15.76 4.78
C SER A 42 -1.31 15.09 4.02
N ILE A 43 -0.45 15.91 3.42
CA ILE A 43 0.72 15.39 2.69
C ILE A 43 1.60 14.55 3.61
N ASP A 44 1.83 14.98 4.85
CA ASP A 44 2.66 14.26 5.81
C ASP A 44 2.11 12.85 6.07
N VAL A 45 0.80 12.72 6.23
CA VAL A 45 0.17 11.42 6.49
C VAL A 45 0.13 10.59 5.21
N LEU A 46 -0.11 11.21 4.07
CA LEU A 46 -0.06 10.51 2.78
C LEU A 46 1.31 9.86 2.56
N LEU A 47 2.38 10.57 2.91
CA LEU A 47 3.74 10.02 2.83
C LEU A 47 3.92 8.81 3.74
N LYS A 48 3.34 8.85 4.95
CA LYS A 48 3.36 7.70 5.85
C LYS A 48 2.67 6.48 5.24
N VAL A 49 1.53 6.68 4.61
CA VAL A 49 0.77 5.60 3.94
C VAL A 49 1.60 4.99 2.81
N ILE A 50 2.16 5.84 1.96
CA ILE A 50 2.98 5.42 0.83
C ILE A 50 4.18 4.59 1.31
N GLN A 51 4.87 5.07 2.34
CA GLN A 51 6.05 4.39 2.88
C GLN A 51 5.68 3.07 3.54
N TYR A 52 4.57 3.04 4.26
CA TYR A 52 4.14 1.84 4.96
C TYR A 52 3.80 0.71 3.98
N PHE A 53 3.02 1.02 2.94
CA PHE A 53 2.62 0.03 1.95
C PHE A 53 3.63 -0.14 0.82
N ARG A 54 4.66 0.68 0.74
CA ARG A 54 5.70 0.66 -0.30
C ARG A 54 5.12 0.82 -1.70
N VAL A 55 4.10 1.65 -1.83
CA VAL A 55 3.44 1.93 -3.11
C VAL A 55 3.80 3.33 -3.60
N SER A 56 3.54 3.61 -4.87
CA SER A 56 3.76 4.95 -5.42
C SER A 56 2.59 5.87 -5.06
N ALA A 57 2.88 7.17 -5.00
CA ALA A 57 1.84 8.18 -4.83
C ALA A 57 0.84 8.14 -5.98
N ASP A 58 1.32 7.95 -7.20
CA ASP A 58 0.46 7.88 -8.38
C ASP A 58 -0.55 6.75 -8.26
N TYR A 59 -0.11 5.59 -7.77
CA TYR A 59 -1.02 4.45 -7.61
C TYR A 59 -2.07 4.73 -6.53
N ILE A 60 -1.66 5.17 -5.34
CA ILE A 60 -2.60 5.36 -4.22
C ILE A 60 -3.60 6.47 -4.52
N LEU A 61 -3.20 7.48 -5.31
CA LEU A 61 -4.07 8.58 -5.70
C LEU A 61 -4.96 8.27 -6.90
N GLY A 62 -4.81 7.09 -7.50
CA GLY A 62 -5.63 6.68 -8.61
C GLY A 62 -5.21 7.25 -9.97
N LEU A 63 -3.98 7.74 -10.08
CA LEU A 63 -3.48 8.32 -11.33
C LEU A 63 -2.94 7.29 -12.30
N THR A 64 -2.70 6.07 -11.83
CA THR A 64 -2.25 4.95 -12.65
C THR A 64 -2.76 3.64 -12.04
N ASP A 65 -2.92 2.62 -12.88
CA ASP A 65 -3.25 1.26 -12.42
C ASP A 65 -2.00 0.42 -12.19
N ARG A 66 -0.83 0.93 -12.54
CA ARG A 66 0.43 0.21 -12.38
C ARG A 66 0.83 0.13 -10.91
N LYS A 67 1.16 -1.08 -10.49
CA LYS A 67 1.56 -1.35 -9.11
C LYS A 67 3.06 -1.55 -9.06
N TYR A 68 3.72 -0.74 -8.24
CA TYR A 68 5.15 -0.86 -7.99
C TYR A 68 5.37 -0.97 -6.49
N ILE A 69 6.38 -1.74 -6.11
CA ILE A 69 6.78 -1.86 -4.71
C ILE A 69 8.19 -1.29 -4.57
N GLU A 70 8.37 -0.42 -3.57
CA GLU A 70 9.66 0.19 -3.29
C GLU A 70 10.60 -0.85 -2.69
N VAL A 71 11.72 -1.10 -3.37
CA VAL A 71 12.69 -2.13 -2.97
C VAL A 71 14.13 -1.58 -2.91
N SER A 72 14.29 -0.27 -2.97
CA SER A 72 15.64 0.33 -3.03
C SER A 72 16.50 0.02 -1.81
N ASN A 73 15.88 -0.27 -0.65
CA ASN A 73 16.61 -0.58 0.58
C ASN A 73 16.95 -2.08 0.73
N LEU A 74 16.62 -2.88 -0.26
CA LEU A 74 16.98 -4.31 -0.25
C LEU A 74 18.38 -4.51 -0.84
N THR A 75 19.08 -5.53 -0.32
CA THR A 75 20.32 -5.97 -0.95
C THR A 75 19.99 -6.67 -2.27
N MET A 76 20.98 -6.87 -3.13
CA MET A 76 20.78 -7.59 -4.38
C MET A 76 20.33 -9.03 -4.15
N GLU A 77 20.83 -9.66 -3.08
CA GLU A 77 20.40 -11.01 -2.71
C GLU A 77 18.93 -11.04 -2.30
N GLU A 78 18.53 -10.09 -1.46
CA GLU A 78 17.12 -9.96 -1.04
C GLU A 78 16.21 -9.65 -2.21
N LEU A 79 16.63 -8.75 -3.10
CA LEU A 79 15.88 -8.43 -4.31
C LEU A 79 15.68 -9.66 -5.19
N SER A 80 16.72 -10.48 -5.31
CA SER A 80 16.64 -11.74 -6.07
C SER A 80 15.57 -12.67 -5.52
N HIS A 81 15.43 -12.75 -4.18
CA HIS A 81 14.37 -13.54 -3.56
C HIS A 81 12.98 -13.01 -3.91
N VAL A 82 12.80 -11.70 -3.89
CA VAL A 82 11.51 -11.07 -4.27
C VAL A 82 11.20 -11.36 -5.73
N GLN A 83 12.19 -11.22 -6.61
CA GLN A 83 12.03 -11.52 -8.03
C GLN A 83 11.62 -12.97 -8.26
N GLN A 84 12.20 -13.89 -7.50
CA GLN A 84 11.85 -15.31 -7.60
C GLN A 84 10.40 -15.57 -7.16
N ILE A 85 9.96 -14.92 -6.11
CA ILE A 85 8.56 -15.04 -5.64
C ILE A 85 7.60 -14.56 -6.73
N ILE A 86 7.88 -13.41 -7.33
CA ILE A 86 7.05 -12.86 -8.40
C ILE A 86 7.02 -13.83 -9.59
N SER A 87 8.18 -14.34 -9.96
CA SER A 87 8.29 -15.28 -11.07
C SER A 87 7.47 -16.55 -10.80
N ASP A 88 7.57 -17.10 -9.59
CA ASP A 88 6.84 -18.32 -9.21
C ASP A 88 5.33 -18.10 -9.24
N ILE A 89 4.87 -16.95 -8.74
CA ILE A 89 3.44 -16.62 -8.72
C ILE A 89 2.92 -16.47 -10.15
N THR A 90 3.63 -15.70 -10.99
CA THR A 90 3.17 -15.44 -12.36
C THR A 90 3.27 -16.68 -13.24
N LYS A 91 4.27 -17.51 -13.02
CA LYS A 91 4.45 -18.75 -13.76
C LYS A 91 3.26 -19.71 -13.59
N GLY A 92 2.69 -19.74 -12.39
CA GLY A 92 1.51 -20.57 -12.11
C GLY A 92 0.25 -20.10 -12.84
N ARG A 93 0.26 -18.92 -13.46
CA ARG A 93 -0.87 -18.33 -14.19
C ARG A 93 -0.72 -18.42 -15.70
N GLU A 94 0.44 -18.84 -16.19
CA GLU A 94 0.66 -18.96 -17.63
C GLU A 94 -0.07 -20.19 -18.16
N PRO A 95 -0.74 -20.08 -19.33
CA PRO A 95 -1.42 -21.21 -19.95
C PRO A 95 -0.44 -22.30 -20.44
#